data_23972afa2f8049e639b2597526d3a91d
#
_entry.id   23972afa2f8049e639b2597526d3a91d
#
_cell.length_a   1.000
_cell.length_b   1.000
_cell.length_c   1.000
_cell.angle_alpha   90.00
_cell.angle_beta   90.00
_cell.angle_gamma   90.00
#
_symmetry.space_group_name_H-M   'P 1'
#
loop_
_entity.id
_entity.type
_entity.pdbx_description
1 polymer ?
#
loop_
_entity_poly.entity_id
_entity_poly.type
_entity_poly.pdbx_seq_one_letter_code
_entity_poly.pdbx_strand_id
1 'polypeptide(L)' 'MKESVYTAYEDLPLFLNAETIAKLLGISISSSYELMHKKGFPSLRIGSRLIVPKEKFRAWVEEKTGGSI' A
#
# COMPACT_ATOMS: atom_id res chain seq x y z
N MET A 1 15.20 4.96 -15.68
CA MET A 1 14.40 4.41 -14.86
C MET A 1 14.19 5.16 -13.63
N LYS A 2 13.11 5.15 -13.10
CA LYS A 2 12.87 5.80 -12.02
C LYS A 2 13.02 4.98 -10.92
N GLU A 3 13.67 5.38 -10.00
CA GLU A 3 13.82 4.61 -8.90
C GLU A 3 12.86 4.85 -7.92
N SER A 4 12.43 3.85 -7.23
CA SER A 4 11.57 3.97 -6.10
C SER A 4 12.38 4.36 -4.92
N VAL A 5 11.78 5.01 -3.99
CA VAL A 5 12.43 5.35 -2.75
C VAL A 5 12.81 4.08 -2.02
N TYR A 6 11.99 3.03 -2.18
CA TYR A 6 12.25 1.78 -1.52
C TYR A 6 12.70 0.77 -2.55
N THR A 7 13.84 0.14 -2.33
CA THR A 7 14.39 -0.78 -3.30
C THR A 7 14.06 -2.23 -2.98
N ALA A 8 13.58 -2.50 -1.78
CA ALA A 8 13.23 -3.85 -1.41
C ALA A 8 12.09 -3.82 -0.42
N TYR A 9 11.32 -4.89 -0.41
CA TYR A 9 10.19 -4.99 0.49
C TYR A 9 10.64 -4.85 1.95
N GLU A 10 11.78 -5.41 2.27
CA GLU A 10 12.27 -5.35 3.65
C GLU A 10 12.58 -3.94 4.12
N ASP A 11 12.80 -3.04 3.18
CA ASP A 11 13.11 -1.66 3.54
C ASP A 11 11.88 -0.88 3.94
N LEU A 12 10.70 -1.44 3.72
CA LEU A 12 9.47 -0.74 4.06
C LEU A 12 9.21 -0.80 5.56
N PRO A 13 8.60 0.25 6.12
CA PRO A 13 8.20 0.18 7.52
C PRO A 13 7.09 -0.85 7.68
N LEU A 14 6.86 -1.28 8.92
CA LEU A 14 5.84 -2.28 9.17
C LEU A 14 4.44 -1.82 8.77
N PHE A 15 4.18 -0.54 8.88
CA PHE A 15 2.88 0.00 8.51
C PHE A 15 3.06 1.06 7.44
N LEU A 16 2.20 1.04 6.45
CA LEU A 16 2.27 1.96 5.32
C LEU A 16 1.15 2.97 5.40
N ASN A 17 1.43 4.21 5.02
CA ASN A 17 0.40 5.21 4.96
C ASN A 17 0.08 5.51 3.51
N ALA A 18 -0.85 6.45 3.28
CA ALA A 18 -1.31 6.73 1.92
C ALA A 18 -0.18 7.24 1.03
N GLU A 19 0.71 8.04 1.58
CA GLU A 19 1.82 8.55 0.78
C GLU A 19 2.72 7.44 0.33
N THR A 20 3.03 6.52 1.23
CA THR A 20 3.91 5.41 0.91
C THR A 20 3.26 4.52 -0.13
N ILE A 21 1.98 4.22 0.04
CA ILE A 21 1.28 3.37 -0.91
C ILE A 21 1.23 4.05 -2.28
N ALA A 22 1.03 5.36 -2.31
CA ALA A 22 1.01 6.08 -3.57
C ALA A 22 2.34 5.93 -4.30
N LYS A 23 3.44 6.02 -3.56
CA LYS A 23 4.75 5.87 -4.17
C LYS A 23 4.99 4.46 -4.67
N LEU A 24 4.55 3.48 -3.88
CA LEU A 24 4.75 2.10 -4.27
C LEU A 24 3.96 1.72 -5.50
N LEU A 25 2.76 2.27 -5.63
CA LEU A 25 1.91 1.93 -6.76
C LEU A 25 2.03 2.90 -7.92
N GLY A 26 2.73 4.00 -7.71
CA GLY A 26 2.89 4.98 -8.78
C GLY A 26 1.61 5.74 -9.06
N ILE A 27 0.80 5.99 -8.05
CA ILE A 27 -0.45 6.71 -8.23
C ILE A 27 -0.43 7.97 -7.38
N SER A 28 -1.43 8.82 -7.55
CA SER A 28 -1.52 10.04 -6.79
C SER A 28 -1.93 9.73 -5.37
N ILE A 29 -1.66 10.66 -4.46
CA ILE A 29 -2.04 10.48 -3.07
C ILE A 29 -3.55 10.41 -2.94
N SER A 30 -4.27 11.19 -3.74
CA SER A 30 -5.73 11.13 -3.75
C SER A 30 -6.22 9.74 -4.10
N SER A 31 -5.65 9.16 -5.15
CA SER A 31 -6.04 7.82 -5.55
C SER A 31 -5.72 6.81 -4.47
N SER A 32 -4.60 7.02 -3.79
CA SER A 32 -4.20 6.13 -2.72
C SER A 32 -5.21 6.17 -1.57
N TYR A 33 -5.67 7.38 -1.21
CA TYR A 33 -6.68 7.49 -0.18
C TYR A 33 -7.98 6.80 -0.58
N GLU A 34 -8.37 6.96 -1.83
CA GLU A 34 -9.57 6.29 -2.31
C GLU A 34 -9.43 4.79 -2.22
N LEU A 35 -8.26 4.29 -2.58
CA LEU A 35 -8.00 2.87 -2.52
C LEU A 35 -8.09 2.37 -1.07
N MET A 36 -7.55 3.13 -0.14
CA MET A 36 -7.53 2.70 1.23
C MET A 36 -8.90 2.71 1.87
N HIS A 37 -9.86 3.42 1.26
CA HIS A 37 -11.22 3.42 1.76
C HIS A 37 -12.09 2.35 1.11
N LYS A 38 -11.54 1.64 0.12
CA LYS A 38 -12.32 0.63 -0.54
C LYS A 38 -12.56 -0.55 0.35
N LYS A 39 -13.78 -1.12 0.21
CA LYS A 39 -14.06 -2.30 0.96
C LYS A 39 -13.17 -3.41 0.47
N GLY A 40 -12.62 -4.16 1.34
CA GLY A 40 -11.72 -5.23 0.95
C GLY A 40 -10.26 -4.89 0.98
N PHE A 41 -9.94 -3.60 1.03
CA PHE A 41 -8.54 -3.23 1.15
C PHE A 41 -8.20 -3.32 2.65
N PRO A 42 -7.04 -3.89 2.98
CA PRO A 42 -6.71 -4.17 4.39
C PRO A 42 -6.23 -2.96 5.18
N SER A 43 -6.99 -1.89 5.16
CA SER A 43 -6.66 -0.69 5.91
C SER A 43 -7.05 -0.82 7.36
N LEU A 44 -6.27 -0.16 8.20
CA LEU A 44 -6.57 -0.11 9.62
C LEU A 44 -6.71 1.35 10.00
N ARG A 45 -7.81 1.70 10.66
CA ARG A 45 -8.03 3.07 11.03
C ARG A 45 -7.70 3.27 12.49
N ILE A 46 -6.79 4.20 12.76
CA ILE A 46 -6.43 4.51 14.12
C ILE A 46 -6.60 6.01 14.28
N GLY A 47 -7.64 6.41 15.02
CA GLY A 47 -7.96 7.81 15.11
C GLY A 47 -8.33 8.32 13.74
N SER A 48 -7.66 9.35 13.29
CA SER A 48 -7.93 9.90 11.97
C SER A 48 -6.94 9.40 10.93
N ARG A 49 -6.10 8.43 11.29
CA ARG A 49 -5.09 7.94 10.36
C ARG A 49 -5.48 6.61 9.78
N LEU A 50 -5.15 6.43 8.51
CA LEU A 50 -5.35 5.15 7.85
C LEU A 50 -3.98 4.58 7.56
N ILE A 51 -3.76 3.35 7.96
CA ILE A 51 -2.49 2.68 7.68
C ILE A 51 -2.82 1.25 7.27
N VAL A 52 -1.85 0.58 6.71
CA VAL A 52 -2.04 -0.82 6.34
C VAL A 52 -0.75 -1.56 6.67
N PRO A 53 -0.83 -2.72 7.30
CA PRO A 53 0.37 -3.52 7.56
C PRO A 53 0.98 -3.94 6.23
N LYS A 54 2.29 -3.84 6.12
CA LYS A 54 2.92 -4.10 4.83
C LYS A 54 2.69 -5.53 4.37
N GLU A 55 2.59 -6.47 5.30
CA GLU A 55 2.34 -7.85 4.90
C GLU A 55 0.95 -8.02 4.32
N LYS A 56 -0.03 -7.31 4.88
CA LYS A 56 -1.37 -7.38 4.35
C LYS A 56 -1.45 -6.69 3.00
N PHE A 57 -0.71 -5.60 2.83
CA PHE A 57 -0.67 -4.92 1.56
C PHE A 57 -0.08 -5.84 0.49
N ARG A 58 0.99 -6.53 0.83
CA ARG A 58 1.62 -7.43 -0.12
C ARG A 58 0.66 -8.55 -0.53
N ALA A 59 -0.04 -9.11 0.45
CA ALA A 59 -0.99 -10.18 0.16
C ALA A 59 -2.11 -9.66 -0.73
N TRP A 60 -2.56 -8.42 -0.48
CA TRP A 60 -3.62 -7.83 -1.26
C TRP A 60 -3.18 -7.67 -2.72
N VAL A 61 -1.96 -7.20 -2.93
CA VAL A 61 -1.43 -7.03 -4.27
C VAL A 61 -1.34 -8.36 -4.98
N GLU A 62 -0.85 -9.37 -4.28
CA GLU A 62 -0.73 -10.69 -4.89
C GLU A 62 -2.08 -11.25 -5.28
N GLU A 63 -3.06 -11.02 -4.42
CA GLU A 63 -4.39 -11.51 -4.71
C GLU A 63 -4.98 -10.82 -5.92
N LYS A 64 -4.80 -9.50 -6.02
CA LYS A 64 -5.37 -8.76 -7.13
C LYS A 64 -4.67 -9.02 -8.45
N THR A 65 -3.43 -9.44 -8.40
CA THR A 65 -2.71 -9.74 -9.63
C THR A 65 -2.77 -11.20 -9.97
N GLY A 66 -3.62 -11.96 -9.30
CA GLY A 66 -3.74 -13.36 -9.61
C GLY A 66 -2.87 -14.26 -8.78
N GLY A 67 -2.03 -13.66 -7.97
CA GLY A 67 -1.22 -14.42 -7.03
C GLY A 67 -0.22 -15.35 -7.66
N SER A 68 -0.16 -15.38 -8.94
CA SER A 68 0.70 -16.33 -9.56
C SER A 68 1.55 -15.70 -10.59
N ILE A 69 1.82 -14.51 -10.45
CA ILE A 69 2.61 -13.87 -11.47
C ILE A 69 3.99 -14.41 -11.59
#